data_865e393d65d1cf496e1057f78a73c920
#
_entry.id   865e393d65d1cf496e1057f78a73c920
#
_cell.length_a   1.000
_cell.length_b   1.000
_cell.length_c   1.000
_cell.angle_alpha   90.00
_cell.angle_beta   90.00
_cell.angle_gamma   90.00
#
_symmetry.space_group_name_H-M   'P 1'
#
loop_
_entity.id
_entity.type
_entity.pdbx_description
1 polymer ?
#
loop_
_entity_poly.entity_id
_entity_poly.type
_entity_poly.pdbx_seq_one_letter_code
_entity_poly.pdbx_strand_id
1 'polypeptide(L)'
;MSAHKKGWKRVLALAPFCPDPRGWLNAFGNKIIEKCDRYLAITGNAWMKCLKDSPFQHWEPKIVHVDLAVDRADFPFIKKNFNPAGKRRFLYIGHTAWYKNISFLEKLSEKLPETEFSWMGGNQPLKNIKKLGTYDFSEQEVKKLIQEYDFLITVGSADANPTTILEAMAWGLVPVCSVQSGYNGFSAIRNISIDCIEDAITTIKYLQSVPEEQLKKWQQENLDCLDSHFNWERFCSQVLDEIESKYSPDLTKTSFNNRLSLLAAELESPNFWGRPINFYRFLKTNLKYALQKRQLKKERLKQGN
;
A
#
# COMPACT_ATOMS: atom_id res chain seq x y z
N MET A 1 12.61 -15.56 13.79
CA MET A 1 13.75 -14.69 14.17
C MET A 1 13.76 -14.54 15.68
N SER A 2 14.88 -14.77 16.34
CA SER A 2 15.03 -14.48 17.77
C SER A 2 16.02 -13.31 17.94
N ALA A 3 15.65 -12.14 17.45
CA ALA A 3 16.46 -10.94 17.50
C ALA A 3 16.90 -10.61 18.94
N HIS A 4 15.99 -10.70 19.91
CA HIS A 4 16.30 -10.45 21.33
C HIS A 4 17.33 -11.39 21.93
N LYS A 5 17.64 -12.54 21.29
CA LYS A 5 18.65 -13.49 21.81
C LYS A 5 20.08 -13.08 21.48
N LYS A 6 20.27 -12.07 20.64
CA LYS A 6 21.61 -11.61 20.22
C LYS A 6 22.12 -10.38 20.98
N GLY A 7 21.46 -9.99 22.06
CA GLY A 7 21.87 -8.81 22.86
C GLY A 7 21.61 -7.47 22.17
N TRP A 8 20.74 -7.43 21.17
CA TRP A 8 20.34 -6.18 20.54
C TRP A 8 19.52 -5.35 21.51
N LYS A 9 19.87 -4.08 21.66
CA LYS A 9 19.18 -3.14 22.55
C LYS A 9 17.77 -2.81 22.05
N ARG A 10 17.58 -2.80 20.72
CA ARG A 10 16.32 -2.45 20.07
C ARG A 10 16.12 -3.21 18.77
N VAL A 11 14.90 -3.59 18.49
CA VAL A 11 14.48 -4.24 17.25
C VAL A 11 13.35 -3.47 16.63
N LEU A 12 13.61 -2.87 15.48
CA LEU A 12 12.61 -2.20 14.65
C LEU A 12 12.19 -3.13 13.51
N ALA A 13 10.94 -3.03 13.09
CA ALA A 13 10.44 -3.64 11.87
C ALA A 13 9.83 -2.55 10.98
N LEU A 14 10.16 -2.55 9.70
CA LEU A 14 9.60 -1.65 8.69
C LEU A 14 8.92 -2.49 7.62
N ALA A 15 7.63 -2.30 7.41
CA ALA A 15 6.89 -2.98 6.36
C ALA A 15 5.53 -2.30 6.07
N PRO A 16 4.93 -2.58 4.90
CA PRO A 16 3.56 -2.17 4.62
C PRO A 16 2.58 -2.65 5.69
N PHE A 17 1.60 -1.81 6.02
CA PHE A 17 0.62 -2.10 7.06
C PHE A 17 -0.79 -1.68 6.63
N CYS A 18 -1.64 -2.67 6.40
CA CYS A 18 -3.07 -2.51 6.22
C CYS A 18 -3.76 -3.40 7.25
N PRO A 19 -4.39 -2.86 8.29
CA PRO A 19 -5.12 -3.65 9.28
C PRO A 19 -6.45 -4.15 8.71
N ASP A 20 -6.38 -4.82 7.57
CA ASP A 20 -7.51 -5.47 6.90
C ASP A 20 -7.42 -6.98 7.11
N PRO A 21 -8.41 -7.59 7.78
CA PRO A 21 -8.42 -9.03 8.06
C PRO A 21 -8.45 -9.88 6.79
N ARG A 22 -8.81 -9.32 5.64
CA ARG A 22 -8.93 -10.06 4.37
C ARG A 22 -7.61 -10.53 3.79
N GLY A 23 -6.47 -10.02 4.23
CA GLY A 23 -5.28 -10.39 3.50
C GLY A 23 -3.90 -10.24 4.12
N TRP A 24 -3.66 -9.32 5.00
CA TRP A 24 -2.31 -8.96 5.39
C TRP A 24 -1.91 -9.45 6.77
N LEU A 25 -2.80 -9.32 7.73
CA LEU A 25 -2.54 -9.66 9.11
C LEU A 25 -3.45 -10.81 9.48
N ASN A 26 -2.90 -11.97 9.70
CA ASN A 26 -3.65 -13.09 10.22
C ASN A 26 -3.36 -13.30 11.72
N ALA A 27 -4.30 -13.93 12.41
CA ALA A 27 -4.27 -14.18 13.84
C ALA A 27 -2.97 -14.88 14.33
N PHE A 28 -2.32 -15.60 13.43
CA PHE A 28 -1.13 -16.39 13.73
C PHE A 28 0.14 -15.88 13.06
N GLY A 29 -0.01 -15.04 12.02
CA GLY A 29 1.09 -14.70 11.11
C GLY A 29 1.93 -13.54 11.54
N ASN A 30 1.40 -12.57 12.28
CA ASN A 30 2.14 -11.35 12.50
C ASN A 30 2.97 -11.33 13.78
N LYS A 31 3.84 -12.34 13.91
CA LYS A 31 4.85 -12.41 14.98
C LYS A 31 5.91 -11.30 14.88
N ILE A 32 5.96 -10.58 13.77
CA ILE A 32 6.90 -9.48 13.61
C ILE A 32 6.50 -8.35 14.55
N ILE A 33 5.22 -7.91 14.53
CA ILE A 33 4.72 -6.87 15.42
C ILE A 33 4.84 -7.28 16.89
N GLU A 34 4.55 -8.54 17.22
CA GLU A 34 4.69 -9.03 18.60
C GLU A 34 6.13 -9.01 19.11
N LYS A 35 7.11 -9.19 18.21
CA LYS A 35 8.52 -9.39 18.56
C LYS A 35 9.41 -8.18 18.36
N CYS A 36 8.98 -7.18 17.62
CA CYS A 36 9.72 -5.92 17.52
C CYS A 36 9.38 -4.99 18.69
N ASP A 37 10.26 -4.07 18.98
CA ASP A 37 10.01 -3.01 19.96
C ASP A 37 9.11 -1.93 19.34
N ARG A 38 9.34 -1.59 18.05
CA ARG A 38 8.52 -0.68 17.26
C ARG A 38 8.30 -1.24 15.86
N TYR A 39 7.13 -1.01 15.32
CA TYR A 39 6.77 -1.37 13.96
C TYR A 39 6.52 -0.09 13.16
N LEU A 40 7.45 0.22 12.26
CA LEU A 40 7.37 1.34 11.34
C LEU A 40 6.43 0.93 10.21
N ALA A 41 5.21 1.40 10.29
CA ALA A 41 4.13 1.01 9.39
C ALA A 41 4.13 1.93 8.17
N ILE A 42 4.52 1.41 7.03
CA ILE A 42 4.29 2.05 5.73
C ILE A 42 2.80 1.93 5.45
N THR A 43 2.07 3.04 5.59
CA THR A 43 0.60 3.04 5.55
C THR A 43 0.07 4.46 5.30
N GLY A 44 -1.22 4.68 5.53
CA GLY A 44 -1.84 5.98 5.47
C GLY A 44 -2.84 6.24 6.60
N ASN A 45 -3.26 7.49 6.73
CA ASN A 45 -4.15 7.93 7.80
C ASN A 45 -5.46 7.13 7.88
N ALA A 46 -6.00 6.68 6.74
CA ALA A 46 -7.21 5.85 6.73
C ALA A 46 -6.99 4.54 7.48
N TRP A 47 -5.86 3.89 7.24
CA TRP A 47 -5.51 2.63 7.89
C TRP A 47 -5.18 2.80 9.38
N MET A 48 -4.54 3.91 9.76
CA MET A 48 -4.30 4.22 11.16
C MET A 48 -5.61 4.47 11.93
N LYS A 49 -6.63 5.07 11.28
CA LYS A 49 -7.97 5.19 11.87
C LYS A 49 -8.65 3.82 12.00
N CYS A 50 -8.59 3.00 10.94
CA CYS A 50 -9.16 1.65 10.97
C CYS A 50 -8.52 0.77 12.05
N LEU A 51 -7.24 0.97 12.38
CA LEU A 51 -6.55 0.22 13.42
C LEU A 51 -7.26 0.33 14.79
N LYS A 52 -7.74 1.53 15.14
CA LYS A 52 -8.38 1.80 16.44
C LYS A 52 -9.64 0.98 16.68
N ASP A 53 -10.41 0.73 15.60
CA ASP A 53 -11.69 0.02 15.68
C ASP A 53 -11.58 -1.43 15.17
N SER A 54 -10.35 -1.93 15.01
CA SER A 54 -10.09 -3.26 14.45
C SER A 54 -9.66 -4.27 15.53
N PRO A 55 -9.71 -5.58 15.25
CA PRO A 55 -9.14 -6.61 16.09
C PRO A 55 -7.62 -6.43 16.34
N PHE A 56 -6.97 -5.54 15.60
CA PHE A 56 -5.54 -5.24 15.70
C PHE A 56 -5.23 -4.05 16.63
N GLN A 57 -6.22 -3.41 17.23
CA GLN A 57 -6.06 -2.23 18.09
C GLN A 57 -5.00 -2.41 19.18
N HIS A 58 -4.87 -3.61 19.75
CA HIS A 58 -3.88 -3.90 20.78
C HIS A 58 -2.42 -3.76 20.32
N TRP A 59 -2.16 -3.60 19.00
CA TRP A 59 -0.83 -3.31 18.46
C TRP A 59 -0.55 -1.79 18.31
N GLU A 60 -1.58 -0.95 18.44
CA GLU A 60 -1.46 0.50 18.24
C GLU A 60 -0.26 1.12 18.97
N PRO A 61 0.03 0.78 20.24
CA PRO A 61 1.17 1.36 20.95
C PRO A 61 2.54 1.07 20.32
N LYS A 62 2.66 0.01 19.51
CA LYS A 62 3.91 -0.33 18.81
C LYS A 62 4.02 0.28 17.44
N ILE A 63 2.90 0.68 16.85
CA ILE A 63 2.85 1.08 15.44
C ILE A 63 3.16 2.56 15.31
N VAL A 64 4.10 2.87 14.45
CA VAL A 64 4.46 4.23 14.05
C VAL A 64 4.16 4.38 12.57
N HIS A 65 3.32 5.33 12.22
CA HIS A 65 3.02 5.66 10.83
C HIS A 65 4.24 6.27 10.15
N VAL A 66 4.62 5.72 9.02
CA VAL A 66 5.70 6.22 8.17
C VAL A 66 5.21 6.24 6.73
N ASP A 67 5.27 7.40 6.10
CA ASP A 67 5.03 7.51 4.67
C ASP A 67 6.32 7.22 3.89
N LEU A 68 6.19 6.56 2.74
CA LEU A 68 7.30 6.35 1.82
C LEU A 68 7.81 7.68 1.26
N ALA A 69 8.99 7.62 0.68
CA ALA A 69 9.63 8.72 0.00
C ALA A 69 9.96 8.34 -1.45
N VAL A 70 10.18 9.34 -2.28
CA VAL A 70 10.68 9.19 -3.64
C VAL A 70 11.85 10.17 -3.86
N ASP A 71 12.83 9.74 -4.65
CA ASP A 71 13.87 10.66 -5.14
C ASP A 71 13.40 11.26 -6.47
N ARG A 72 13.22 12.57 -6.51
CA ARG A 72 12.82 13.27 -7.72
C ARG A 72 13.89 13.24 -8.82
N ALA A 73 15.14 12.95 -8.49
CA ALA A 73 16.19 12.77 -9.49
C ALA A 73 15.96 11.53 -10.34
N ASP A 74 15.42 10.47 -9.73
CA ASP A 74 15.08 9.22 -10.45
C ASP A 74 13.80 9.38 -11.30
N PHE A 75 12.89 10.28 -10.88
CA PHE A 75 11.60 10.53 -11.52
C PHE A 75 11.47 11.99 -11.96
N PRO A 76 12.15 12.40 -13.04
CA PRO A 76 12.18 13.80 -13.47
C PRO A 76 10.79 14.26 -13.93
N PHE A 77 10.49 15.53 -13.71
CA PHE A 77 9.27 16.17 -14.17
C PHE A 77 9.20 16.17 -15.70
N ILE A 78 8.20 15.48 -16.27
CA ILE A 78 8.03 15.29 -17.71
C ILE A 78 6.71 15.85 -18.24
N LYS A 79 5.63 15.83 -17.44
CA LYS A 79 4.29 16.28 -17.86
C LYS A 79 4.19 17.81 -17.85
N LYS A 80 4.31 18.44 -19.01
CA LYS A 80 4.25 19.91 -19.15
C LYS A 80 2.85 20.41 -19.50
N ASN A 81 2.12 19.67 -20.31
CA ASN A 81 0.81 20.05 -20.83
C ASN A 81 -0.19 18.91 -20.61
N PHE A 82 -1.42 19.26 -20.30
CA PHE A 82 -2.51 18.30 -20.16
C PHE A 82 -3.29 18.15 -21.45
N ASN A 83 -3.88 16.98 -21.69
CA ASN A 83 -4.79 16.77 -22.78
C ASN A 83 -6.03 17.69 -22.61
N PRO A 84 -6.77 18.04 -23.67
CA PRO A 84 -7.97 18.86 -23.54
C PRO A 84 -9.03 18.27 -22.63
N ALA A 85 -9.85 19.10 -22.00
CA ALA A 85 -11.00 18.64 -21.24
C ALA A 85 -11.89 17.72 -22.11
N GLY A 86 -12.39 16.64 -21.48
CA GLY A 86 -13.11 15.57 -22.17
C GLY A 86 -12.24 14.53 -22.89
N LYS A 87 -10.93 14.76 -22.99
CA LYS A 87 -9.96 13.82 -23.60
C LYS A 87 -8.80 13.47 -22.67
N ARG A 88 -9.01 13.60 -21.36
CA ARG A 88 -8.01 13.24 -20.35
C ARG A 88 -7.78 11.74 -20.33
N ARG A 89 -6.51 11.32 -20.16
CA ARG A 89 -6.08 9.93 -20.20
C ARG A 89 -5.64 9.46 -18.82
N PHE A 90 -6.03 8.24 -18.47
CA PHE A 90 -5.74 7.62 -17.18
C PHE A 90 -4.78 6.44 -17.36
N LEU A 91 -3.71 6.43 -16.59
CA LEU A 91 -2.71 5.38 -16.60
C LEU A 91 -2.76 4.60 -15.29
N TYR A 92 -2.88 3.29 -15.36
CA TYR A 92 -2.61 2.38 -14.26
C TYR A 92 -1.22 1.77 -14.43
N ILE A 93 -0.42 1.79 -13.35
CA ILE A 93 0.90 1.15 -13.31
C ILE A 93 0.91 0.13 -12.18
N GLY A 94 1.15 -1.12 -12.50
CA GLY A 94 1.25 -2.17 -11.48
C GLY A 94 0.87 -3.56 -11.95
N HIS A 95 0.94 -4.50 -11.01
CA HIS A 95 0.50 -5.89 -11.20
C HIS A 95 -0.98 -6.08 -10.83
N THR A 96 -1.51 -7.30 -11.08
CA THR A 96 -2.94 -7.63 -10.92
C THR A 96 -3.23 -8.44 -9.64
N ALA A 97 -2.46 -8.25 -8.56
CA ALA A 97 -2.77 -8.90 -7.30
C ALA A 97 -4.14 -8.45 -6.76
N TRP A 98 -4.79 -9.30 -5.96
CA TRP A 98 -6.16 -9.09 -5.49
C TRP A 98 -6.37 -7.73 -4.80
N TYR A 99 -5.39 -7.27 -4.02
CA TYR A 99 -5.46 -5.99 -3.29
C TYR A 99 -5.34 -4.75 -4.19
N LYS A 100 -4.89 -4.91 -5.43
CA LYS A 100 -4.92 -3.86 -6.45
C LYS A 100 -6.32 -3.62 -7.03
N ASN A 101 -7.27 -4.53 -6.75
CA ASN A 101 -8.70 -4.40 -7.09
C ASN A 101 -8.98 -4.12 -8.58
N ILE A 102 -8.23 -4.78 -9.45
CA ILE A 102 -8.26 -4.53 -10.90
C ILE A 102 -9.64 -4.77 -11.51
N SER A 103 -10.42 -5.71 -10.94
CA SER A 103 -11.80 -5.95 -11.39
C SER A 103 -12.71 -4.72 -11.24
N PHE A 104 -12.43 -3.84 -10.26
CA PHE A 104 -13.14 -2.58 -10.14
C PHE A 104 -12.76 -1.60 -11.26
N LEU A 105 -11.46 -1.52 -11.58
CA LEU A 105 -10.99 -0.67 -12.69
C LEU A 105 -11.56 -1.14 -14.04
N GLU A 106 -11.65 -2.45 -14.26
CA GLU A 106 -12.30 -3.03 -15.46
C GLU A 106 -13.76 -2.62 -15.55
N LYS A 107 -14.53 -2.77 -14.46
CA LYS A 107 -15.94 -2.34 -14.41
C LYS A 107 -16.09 -0.84 -14.65
N LEU A 108 -15.19 -0.03 -14.10
CA LEU A 108 -15.20 1.41 -14.29
C LEU A 108 -14.95 1.77 -15.76
N SER A 109 -14.00 1.11 -16.42
CA SER A 109 -13.71 1.31 -17.85
C SER A 109 -14.87 0.87 -18.75
N GLU A 110 -15.57 -0.21 -18.41
CA GLU A 110 -16.79 -0.67 -19.11
C GLU A 110 -17.92 0.37 -19.07
N LYS A 111 -18.04 1.11 -17.96
CA LYS A 111 -19.05 2.15 -17.76
C LYS A 111 -18.69 3.51 -18.38
N LEU A 112 -17.44 3.68 -18.75
CA LEU A 112 -16.88 4.93 -19.31
C LEU A 112 -16.14 4.65 -20.63
N PRO A 113 -16.81 4.14 -21.67
CA PRO A 113 -16.17 3.71 -22.92
C PRO A 113 -15.50 4.87 -23.68
N GLU A 114 -15.90 6.11 -23.41
CA GLU A 114 -15.31 7.33 -23.99
C GLU A 114 -14.01 7.77 -23.29
N THR A 115 -13.70 7.19 -22.12
CA THR A 115 -12.50 7.54 -21.33
C THR A 115 -11.38 6.55 -21.61
N GLU A 116 -10.22 7.05 -21.99
CA GLU A 116 -9.05 6.21 -22.23
C GLU A 116 -8.41 5.78 -20.90
N PHE A 117 -8.47 4.48 -20.61
CA PHE A 117 -7.71 3.84 -19.56
C PHE A 117 -6.63 2.97 -20.20
N SER A 118 -5.40 3.12 -19.73
CA SER A 118 -4.27 2.30 -20.16
C SER A 118 -3.54 1.70 -18.99
N TRP A 119 -2.81 0.61 -19.22
CA TRP A 119 -2.13 -0.15 -18.22
C TRP A 119 -0.70 -0.51 -18.60
N MET A 120 0.24 -0.19 -17.71
CA MET A 120 1.61 -0.66 -17.72
C MET A 120 1.82 -1.70 -16.62
N GLY A 121 2.23 -2.89 -16.98
CA GLY A 121 2.55 -3.98 -16.05
C GLY A 121 2.12 -5.34 -16.55
N GLY A 122 2.32 -6.34 -15.71
CA GLY A 122 2.07 -7.78 -15.76
C GLY A 122 1.51 -8.46 -16.99
N ASN A 123 1.27 -9.76 -16.86
CA ASN A 123 1.03 -10.63 -18.03
C ASN A 123 -0.45 -10.82 -18.41
N GLN A 124 -1.40 -10.39 -17.61
CA GLN A 124 -2.83 -10.60 -17.88
C GLN A 124 -3.43 -9.42 -18.63
N PRO A 125 -4.15 -9.64 -19.74
CA PRO A 125 -4.89 -8.58 -20.38
C PRO A 125 -6.03 -8.12 -19.46
N LEU A 126 -6.16 -6.81 -19.28
CA LEU A 126 -7.31 -6.20 -18.63
C LEU A 126 -8.38 -5.91 -19.68
N LYS A 127 -9.61 -6.28 -19.41
CA LYS A 127 -10.73 -6.04 -20.31
C LYS A 127 -11.01 -4.53 -20.41
N ASN A 128 -11.22 -4.06 -21.64
CA ASN A 128 -11.49 -2.64 -21.95
C ASN A 128 -10.42 -1.65 -21.48
N ILE A 129 -9.23 -2.12 -21.15
CA ILE A 129 -8.10 -1.27 -20.77
C ILE A 129 -6.95 -1.56 -21.74
N LYS A 130 -6.42 -0.51 -22.36
CA LYS A 130 -5.34 -0.62 -23.33
C LYS A 130 -4.06 -1.10 -22.63
N LYS A 131 -3.61 -2.30 -22.94
CA LYS A 131 -2.34 -2.82 -22.43
C LYS A 131 -1.18 -2.19 -23.17
N LEU A 132 -0.25 -1.59 -22.44
CA LEU A 132 0.96 -0.99 -22.99
C LEU A 132 2.17 -1.94 -22.92
N GLY A 133 2.24 -2.79 -21.89
CA GLY A 133 3.33 -3.72 -21.67
C GLY A 133 4.07 -3.47 -20.36
N THR A 134 5.23 -4.08 -20.22
CA THR A 134 6.14 -3.89 -19.07
C THR A 134 7.35 -3.11 -19.57
N TYR A 135 7.76 -2.09 -18.84
CA TYR A 135 8.79 -1.13 -19.25
C TYR A 135 9.82 -0.89 -18.15
N ASP A 136 11.01 -0.50 -18.57
CA ASP A 136 11.99 0.13 -17.71
C ASP A 136 11.75 1.64 -17.70
N PHE A 137 11.40 2.20 -16.55
CA PHE A 137 11.07 3.62 -16.39
C PHE A 137 12.29 4.55 -16.52
N SER A 138 13.51 4.02 -16.59
CA SER A 138 14.71 4.80 -16.90
C SER A 138 14.78 5.21 -18.38
N GLU A 139 14.12 4.47 -19.26
CA GLU A 139 14.15 4.68 -20.71
C GLU A 139 13.41 5.96 -21.15
N GLN A 140 14.00 6.70 -22.08
CA GLN A 140 13.41 7.95 -22.57
C GLN A 140 12.09 7.75 -23.34
N GLU A 141 11.96 6.62 -24.06
CA GLU A 141 10.73 6.30 -24.80
C GLU A 141 9.56 6.03 -23.85
N VAL A 142 9.84 5.42 -22.68
CA VAL A 142 8.84 5.20 -21.64
C VAL A 142 8.40 6.53 -21.00
N LYS A 143 9.34 7.45 -20.78
CA LYS A 143 9.03 8.80 -20.29
C LYS A 143 8.15 9.56 -21.27
N LYS A 144 8.41 9.48 -22.60
CA LYS A 144 7.55 10.04 -23.63
C LYS A 144 6.15 9.42 -23.62
N LEU A 145 6.04 8.12 -23.39
CA LEU A 145 4.75 7.45 -23.31
C LEU A 145 3.97 7.88 -22.05
N ILE A 146 4.63 7.98 -20.88
CA ILE A 146 3.99 8.41 -19.63
C ILE A 146 3.45 9.83 -19.73
N GLN A 147 4.16 10.75 -20.36
CA GLN A 147 3.73 12.14 -20.49
C GLN A 147 2.46 12.34 -21.35
N GLU A 148 2.03 11.32 -22.10
CA GLU A 148 0.76 11.34 -22.84
C GLU A 148 -0.46 11.25 -21.92
N TYR A 149 -0.27 10.77 -20.66
CA TYR A 149 -1.33 10.60 -19.67
C TYR A 149 -1.43 11.82 -18.75
N ASP A 150 -2.62 12.06 -18.22
CA ASP A 150 -2.88 13.19 -17.32
C ASP A 150 -2.97 12.73 -15.87
N PHE A 151 -3.51 11.54 -15.67
CA PHE A 151 -3.75 10.97 -14.36
C PHE A 151 -3.09 9.62 -14.21
N LEU A 152 -2.49 9.37 -13.05
CA LEU A 152 -2.25 8.01 -12.57
C LEU A 152 -3.46 7.57 -11.75
N ILE A 153 -4.04 6.42 -12.05
CA ILE A 153 -5.18 5.88 -11.31
C ILE A 153 -4.82 4.58 -10.60
N THR A 154 -5.13 4.49 -9.30
CA THR A 154 -5.10 3.23 -8.55
C THR A 154 -6.39 3.04 -7.77
N VAL A 155 -6.92 1.83 -7.76
CA VAL A 155 -8.18 1.48 -7.10
C VAL A 155 -7.98 0.37 -6.06
N GLY A 156 -6.80 0.32 -5.46
CA GLY A 156 -6.43 -0.70 -4.49
C GLY A 156 -7.39 -0.74 -3.29
N SER A 157 -7.75 -1.94 -2.87
CA SER A 157 -8.62 -2.17 -1.70
C SER A 157 -7.84 -2.39 -0.40
N ALA A 158 -6.55 -2.72 -0.50
CA ALA A 158 -5.64 -2.89 0.63
C ALA A 158 -4.18 -2.70 0.17
N ASP A 159 -3.91 -1.58 -0.46
CA ASP A 159 -2.61 -1.25 -1.06
C ASP A 159 -1.96 -0.12 -0.26
N ALA A 160 -1.26 -0.49 0.79
CA ALA A 160 -0.66 0.48 1.69
C ALA A 160 0.44 1.28 0.98
N ASN A 161 0.20 2.55 0.76
CA ASN A 161 1.18 3.55 0.33
C ASN A 161 1.98 3.15 -0.94
N PRO A 162 1.31 2.86 -2.09
CA PRO A 162 2.01 2.46 -3.32
C PRO A 162 2.94 3.57 -3.82
N THR A 163 4.19 3.24 -4.10
CA THR A 163 5.21 4.20 -4.58
C THR A 163 4.84 4.84 -5.90
N THR A 164 4.09 4.14 -6.75
CA THR A 164 3.63 4.66 -8.05
C THR A 164 2.86 5.97 -7.96
N ILE A 165 2.22 6.26 -6.81
CA ILE A 165 1.57 7.54 -6.56
C ILE A 165 2.63 8.66 -6.48
N LEU A 166 3.70 8.45 -5.71
CA LEU A 166 4.78 9.42 -5.54
C LEU A 166 5.57 9.60 -6.84
N GLU A 167 5.82 8.50 -7.55
CA GLU A 167 6.46 8.49 -8.86
C GLU A 167 5.65 9.32 -9.88
N ALA A 168 4.33 9.15 -9.89
CA ALA A 168 3.44 9.92 -10.75
C ALA A 168 3.43 11.42 -10.41
N MET A 169 3.44 11.76 -9.11
CA MET A 169 3.57 13.15 -8.67
C MET A 169 4.87 13.77 -9.18
N ALA A 170 5.98 13.04 -9.08
CA ALA A 170 7.28 13.50 -9.55
C ALA A 170 7.31 13.69 -11.08
N TRP A 171 6.72 12.79 -11.86
CA TRP A 171 6.57 12.95 -13.30
C TRP A 171 5.65 14.09 -13.69
N GLY A 172 4.82 14.58 -12.76
CA GLY A 172 3.87 15.65 -12.98
C GLY A 172 2.47 15.20 -13.40
N LEU A 173 2.14 13.90 -13.28
CA LEU A 173 0.77 13.43 -13.41
C LEU A 173 -0.01 13.75 -12.13
N VAL A 174 -1.33 13.92 -12.27
CA VAL A 174 -2.20 14.07 -11.09
C VAL A 174 -2.64 12.68 -10.60
N PRO A 175 -2.31 12.29 -9.36
CA PRO A 175 -2.73 11.01 -8.83
C PRO A 175 -4.23 10.98 -8.50
N VAL A 176 -4.85 9.85 -8.83
CA VAL A 176 -6.23 9.48 -8.47
C VAL A 176 -6.17 8.13 -7.79
N CYS A 177 -6.48 8.06 -6.51
CA CYS A 177 -6.36 6.80 -5.79
C CYS A 177 -7.50 6.57 -4.81
N SER A 178 -7.75 5.30 -4.50
CA SER A 178 -8.64 4.94 -3.40
C SER A 178 -8.09 5.44 -2.05
N VAL A 179 -8.96 5.70 -1.11
CA VAL A 179 -8.56 6.04 0.28
C VAL A 179 -7.72 4.91 0.89
N GLN A 180 -8.01 3.67 0.52
CA GLN A 180 -7.30 2.46 0.94
C GLN A 180 -5.87 2.35 0.37
N SER A 181 -5.50 3.24 -0.55
CA SER A 181 -4.12 3.40 -1.02
C SER A 181 -3.24 4.24 -0.07
N GLY A 182 -3.82 4.77 1.01
CA GLY A 182 -3.06 5.44 2.07
C GLY A 182 -2.81 6.94 1.89
N TYR A 183 -3.15 7.52 0.75
CA TYR A 183 -2.89 8.93 0.44
C TYR A 183 -4.12 9.82 0.60
N ASN A 184 -4.93 9.59 1.62
CA ASN A 184 -6.06 10.46 1.92
C ASN A 184 -5.62 11.66 2.79
N GLY A 185 -6.21 12.82 2.52
CA GLY A 185 -5.95 14.06 3.25
C GLY A 185 -4.88 14.97 2.62
N PHE A 186 -4.33 14.59 1.47
CA PHE A 186 -3.44 15.44 0.68
C PHE A 186 -4.26 16.19 -0.39
N SER A 187 -4.23 17.52 -0.36
CA SER A 187 -5.11 18.37 -1.17
C SER A 187 -4.99 18.17 -2.67
N ALA A 188 -3.81 17.80 -3.15
CA ALA A 188 -3.53 17.61 -4.58
C ALA A 188 -3.74 16.16 -5.07
N ILE A 189 -3.88 15.19 -4.17
CA ILE A 189 -4.18 13.80 -4.51
C ILE A 189 -5.69 13.61 -4.51
N ARG A 190 -6.24 13.15 -5.63
CA ARG A 190 -7.68 12.93 -5.78
C ARG A 190 -8.06 11.56 -5.27
N ASN A 191 -9.02 11.51 -4.33
CA ASN A 191 -9.52 10.23 -3.88
C ASN A 191 -10.74 9.80 -4.69
N ILE A 192 -10.80 8.51 -5.03
CA ILE A 192 -11.89 7.86 -5.75
C ILE A 192 -12.52 6.79 -4.86
N SER A 193 -13.84 6.73 -4.82
CA SER A 193 -14.57 5.67 -4.13
C SER A 193 -14.38 4.33 -4.83
N ILE A 194 -14.19 3.27 -4.06
CA ILE A 194 -14.18 1.89 -4.54
C ILE A 194 -15.35 1.07 -4.00
N ASP A 195 -16.17 1.67 -3.16
CA ASP A 195 -17.33 1.05 -2.54
C ASP A 195 -18.59 1.26 -3.40
N CYS A 196 -18.62 2.35 -4.19
CA CYS A 196 -19.71 2.70 -5.09
C CYS A 196 -19.16 3.06 -6.47
N ILE A 197 -19.60 2.35 -7.50
CA ILE A 197 -19.15 2.56 -8.87
C ILE A 197 -19.67 3.88 -9.45
N GLU A 198 -20.85 4.31 -9.08
CA GLU A 198 -21.49 5.56 -9.51
C GLU A 198 -20.72 6.78 -9.01
N ASP A 199 -20.22 6.73 -7.76
CA ASP A 199 -19.36 7.78 -7.19
C ASP A 199 -18.03 7.85 -7.93
N ALA A 200 -17.46 6.69 -8.27
CA ALA A 200 -16.25 6.63 -9.07
C ALA A 200 -16.44 7.21 -10.46
N ILE A 201 -17.56 6.87 -11.13
CA ILE A 201 -17.94 7.44 -12.44
C ILE A 201 -18.05 8.95 -12.34
N THR A 202 -18.73 9.46 -11.31
CA THR A 202 -18.89 10.90 -11.08
C THR A 202 -17.53 11.57 -10.91
N THR A 203 -16.64 10.95 -10.14
CA THR A 203 -15.26 11.45 -9.96
C THR A 203 -14.50 11.51 -11.29
N ILE A 204 -14.53 10.45 -12.11
CA ILE A 204 -13.84 10.45 -13.41
C ILE A 204 -14.42 11.50 -14.35
N LYS A 205 -15.76 11.63 -14.43
CA LYS A 205 -16.40 12.67 -15.25
C LYS A 205 -16.01 14.08 -14.81
N TYR A 206 -15.94 14.32 -13.51
CA TYR A 206 -15.42 15.58 -12.96
C TYR A 206 -13.98 15.82 -13.40
N LEU A 207 -13.09 14.84 -13.27
CA LEU A 207 -11.69 14.96 -13.68
C LEU A 207 -11.53 15.22 -15.18
N GLN A 208 -12.40 14.64 -16.01
CA GLN A 208 -12.46 14.93 -17.45
C GLN A 208 -12.78 16.40 -17.75
N SER A 209 -13.58 17.05 -16.91
CA SER A 209 -14.04 18.44 -17.11
C SER A 209 -13.15 19.50 -16.47
N VAL A 210 -12.18 19.11 -15.62
CA VAL A 210 -11.33 20.05 -14.86
C VAL A 210 -10.53 20.94 -15.81
N PRO A 211 -10.52 22.27 -15.63
CA PRO A 211 -9.69 23.17 -16.41
C PRO A 211 -8.18 22.87 -16.24
N GLU A 212 -7.41 23.11 -17.29
CA GLU A 212 -5.95 22.83 -17.25
C GLU A 212 -5.23 23.63 -16.16
N GLU A 213 -5.66 24.85 -15.90
CA GLU A 213 -5.10 25.69 -14.82
C GLU A 213 -5.23 25.03 -13.45
N GLN A 214 -6.37 24.39 -13.20
CA GLN A 214 -6.57 23.66 -11.94
C GLN A 214 -5.70 22.41 -11.87
N LEU A 215 -5.49 21.70 -12.99
CA LEU A 215 -4.57 20.56 -13.04
C LEU A 215 -3.13 20.99 -12.80
N LYS A 216 -2.70 22.12 -13.37
CA LYS A 216 -1.37 22.70 -13.11
C LYS A 216 -1.20 23.13 -11.65
N LYS A 217 -2.26 23.66 -11.05
CA LYS A 217 -2.23 23.96 -9.60
C LYS A 217 -2.03 22.70 -8.78
N TRP A 218 -2.78 21.63 -9.02
CA TRP A 218 -2.60 20.34 -8.33
C TRP A 218 -1.23 19.73 -8.59
N GLN A 219 -0.71 19.87 -9.81
CA GLN A 219 0.63 19.42 -10.16
C GLN A 219 1.70 20.12 -9.31
N GLN A 220 1.59 21.45 -9.15
CA GLN A 220 2.51 22.21 -8.29
C GLN A 220 2.37 21.81 -6.82
N GLU A 221 1.13 21.72 -6.31
CA GLU A 221 0.87 21.25 -4.94
C GLU A 221 1.44 19.84 -4.69
N ASN A 222 1.40 18.95 -5.69
CA ASN A 222 2.01 17.63 -5.62
C ASN A 222 3.54 17.71 -5.51
N LEU A 223 4.20 18.57 -6.29
CA LEU A 223 5.64 18.77 -6.23
C LEU A 223 6.06 19.34 -4.87
N ASP A 224 5.34 20.34 -4.39
CA ASP A 224 5.58 20.94 -3.07
C ASP A 224 5.40 19.90 -1.94
N CYS A 225 4.42 19.01 -2.09
CA CYS A 225 4.20 17.92 -1.16
C CYS A 225 5.31 16.87 -1.19
N LEU A 226 5.86 16.55 -2.35
CA LEU A 226 7.03 15.67 -2.45
C LEU A 226 8.22 16.28 -1.72
N ASP A 227 8.50 17.55 -1.98
CA ASP A 227 9.68 18.24 -1.39
C ASP A 227 9.55 18.41 0.12
N SER A 228 8.34 18.66 0.63
CA SER A 228 8.12 18.90 2.07
C SER A 228 7.76 17.65 2.88
N HIS A 229 7.14 16.63 2.26
CA HIS A 229 6.57 15.51 3.01
C HIS A 229 7.09 14.14 2.56
N PHE A 230 7.13 13.85 1.26
CA PHE A 230 7.50 12.52 0.75
C PHE A 230 8.96 12.44 0.30
N ASN A 231 9.88 13.02 1.09
CA ASN A 231 11.32 13.03 0.83
C ASN A 231 12.09 12.09 1.77
N TRP A 232 13.27 11.67 1.33
CA TRP A 232 14.11 10.74 2.07
C TRP A 232 14.68 11.32 3.36
N GLU A 233 14.88 12.64 3.45
CA GLU A 233 15.37 13.29 4.67
C GLU A 233 14.37 13.10 5.81
N ARG A 234 13.08 13.40 5.58
CA ARG A 234 12.02 13.18 6.54
C ARG A 234 11.87 11.70 6.90
N PHE A 235 11.89 10.80 5.88
CA PHE A 235 11.80 9.36 6.12
C PHE A 235 12.92 8.87 7.04
N CYS A 236 14.18 9.24 6.72
CA CYS A 236 15.34 8.86 7.52
C CYS A 236 15.28 9.44 8.92
N SER A 237 14.86 10.71 9.08
CA SER A 237 14.69 11.32 10.39
C SER A 237 13.70 10.55 11.25
N GLN A 238 12.53 10.20 10.71
CA GLN A 238 11.53 9.40 11.44
C GLN A 238 12.08 8.03 11.88
N VAL A 239 12.86 7.38 11.02
CA VAL A 239 13.49 6.09 11.35
C VAL A 239 14.54 6.26 12.46
N LEU A 240 15.37 7.29 12.38
CA LEU A 240 16.39 7.59 13.38
C LEU A 240 15.77 7.94 14.73
N ASP A 241 14.73 8.77 14.74
CA ASP A 241 13.99 9.11 15.96
C ASP A 241 13.48 7.86 16.68
N GLU A 242 13.01 6.87 15.94
CA GLU A 242 12.55 5.61 16.51
C GLU A 242 13.70 4.69 16.95
N ILE A 243 14.86 4.77 16.31
CA ILE A 243 16.06 4.06 16.77
C ILE A 243 16.54 4.63 18.12
N GLU A 244 16.55 5.94 18.27
CA GLU A 244 17.04 6.65 19.45
C GLU A 244 16.02 6.76 20.57
N SER A 245 14.73 6.61 20.24
CA SER A 245 13.63 6.70 21.21
C SER A 245 13.83 5.73 22.37
N LYS A 246 13.66 6.24 23.58
CA LYS A 246 13.65 5.41 24.81
C LYS A 246 12.32 4.71 25.06
N TYR A 247 11.31 5.02 24.25
CA TYR A 247 9.98 4.44 24.40
C TYR A 247 10.00 2.98 23.94
N SER A 248 9.71 2.09 24.85
CA SER A 248 9.47 0.67 24.56
C SER A 248 8.15 0.29 25.23
N PRO A 249 7.06 0.18 24.46
CA PRO A 249 5.79 -0.24 25.03
C PRO A 249 5.93 -1.66 25.56
N ASP A 250 5.60 -1.84 26.83
CA ASP A 250 5.50 -3.18 27.43
C ASP A 250 4.25 -3.87 26.88
N LEU A 251 4.39 -4.41 25.68
CA LEU A 251 3.36 -5.20 25.06
C LEU A 251 3.63 -6.66 25.33
N THR A 252 3.02 -7.08 26.39
CA THR A 252 2.79 -8.47 26.64
C THR A 252 2.14 -9.15 25.43
N LYS A 253 2.42 -10.42 25.29
CA LYS A 253 1.89 -11.31 24.26
C LYS A 253 0.43 -11.04 23.97
N THR A 254 0.05 -11.00 22.67
CA THR A 254 -1.35 -10.94 22.23
C THR A 254 -2.21 -11.86 23.09
N SER A 255 -3.20 -11.33 23.77
CA SER A 255 -4.06 -12.11 24.66
C SER A 255 -4.77 -13.22 23.88
N PHE A 256 -5.21 -14.27 24.59
CA PHE A 256 -5.97 -15.34 23.94
C PHE A 256 -7.25 -14.80 23.28
N ASN A 257 -7.95 -13.87 23.94
CA ASN A 257 -9.17 -13.24 23.40
C ASN A 257 -8.89 -12.45 22.12
N ASN A 258 -7.80 -11.69 22.08
CA ASN A 258 -7.40 -10.97 20.86
C ASN A 258 -7.07 -11.93 19.72
N ARG A 259 -6.46 -13.08 20.02
CA ARG A 259 -6.20 -14.12 18.99
C ARG A 259 -7.46 -14.74 18.46
N LEU A 260 -8.46 -14.97 19.31
CA LEU A 260 -9.77 -15.47 18.87
C LEU A 260 -10.51 -14.45 18.02
N SER A 261 -10.46 -13.16 18.39
CA SER A 261 -11.06 -12.09 17.59
C SER A 261 -10.41 -11.97 16.21
N LEU A 262 -9.08 -12.06 16.14
CA LEU A 262 -8.35 -12.05 14.88
C LEU A 262 -8.70 -13.27 14.02
N LEU A 263 -8.80 -14.45 14.63
CA LEU A 263 -9.19 -15.67 13.94
C LEU A 263 -10.63 -15.58 13.42
N ALA A 264 -11.55 -15.06 14.21
CA ALA A 264 -12.93 -14.85 13.79
C ALA A 264 -13.00 -13.92 12.58
N ALA A 265 -12.33 -12.76 12.64
CA ALA A 265 -12.27 -11.82 11.53
C ALA A 265 -11.63 -12.42 10.27
N GLU A 266 -10.62 -13.30 10.41
CA GLU A 266 -10.01 -14.02 9.30
C GLU A 266 -10.97 -15.04 8.68
N LEU A 267 -11.75 -15.77 9.50
CA LEU A 267 -12.74 -16.75 9.06
C LEU A 267 -13.92 -16.12 8.35
N GLU A 268 -14.34 -14.93 8.77
CA GLU A 268 -15.41 -14.14 8.13
C GLU A 268 -14.97 -13.53 6.79
N SER A 269 -13.68 -13.51 6.51
CA SER A 269 -13.15 -12.97 5.27
C SER A 269 -13.56 -13.82 4.06
N PRO A 270 -14.17 -13.22 3.02
CA PRO A 270 -14.55 -13.93 1.80
C PRO A 270 -13.37 -14.63 1.11
N ASN A 271 -12.16 -14.15 1.35
CA ASN A 271 -10.94 -14.71 0.76
C ASN A 271 -10.42 -15.97 1.47
N PHE A 272 -10.85 -16.22 2.70
CA PHE A 272 -10.41 -17.41 3.45
C PHE A 272 -10.99 -18.68 2.83
N TRP A 273 -12.29 -18.71 2.59
CA TRP A 273 -13.00 -19.88 2.08
C TRP A 273 -12.90 -20.05 0.56
N GLY A 274 -12.69 -18.96 -0.16
CA GLY A 274 -12.57 -18.98 -1.63
C GLY A 274 -11.24 -19.53 -2.15
N ARG A 275 -10.27 -19.85 -1.27
CA ARG A 275 -8.95 -20.35 -1.68
C ARG A 275 -8.47 -21.51 -0.80
N PRO A 276 -8.82 -22.77 -1.14
CA PRO A 276 -8.32 -23.97 -0.45
C PRO A 276 -6.79 -24.00 -0.31
N ILE A 277 -6.09 -23.37 -1.28
CA ILE A 277 -4.62 -23.24 -1.29
C ILE A 277 -4.12 -22.38 -0.10
N ASN A 278 -4.87 -21.38 0.34
CA ASN A 278 -4.46 -20.53 1.45
C ASN A 278 -4.60 -21.26 2.79
N PHE A 279 -5.65 -22.06 2.95
CA PHE A 279 -5.83 -22.92 4.12
C PHE A 279 -4.72 -23.97 4.20
N TYR A 280 -4.39 -24.63 3.10
CA TYR A 280 -3.29 -25.59 3.03
C TYR A 280 -1.93 -24.94 3.32
N ARG A 281 -1.65 -23.78 2.74
CA ARG A 281 -0.43 -23.00 3.01
C ARG A 281 -0.34 -22.57 4.48
N PHE A 282 -1.45 -22.14 5.05
CA PHE A 282 -1.59 -21.79 6.45
C PHE A 282 -1.26 -22.98 7.35
N LEU A 283 -1.89 -24.14 7.14
CA LEU A 283 -1.60 -25.37 7.90
C LEU A 283 -0.14 -25.81 7.74
N LYS A 284 0.37 -25.84 6.50
CA LYS A 284 1.77 -26.22 6.21
C LYS A 284 2.77 -25.30 6.88
N THR A 285 2.55 -23.99 6.85
CA THR A 285 3.45 -23.01 7.47
C THR A 285 3.43 -23.12 8.99
N ASN A 286 2.27 -23.29 9.60
CA ASN A 286 2.15 -23.44 11.05
C ASN A 286 2.70 -24.79 11.54
N LEU A 287 2.49 -25.86 10.79
CA LEU A 287 3.06 -27.19 11.09
C LEU A 287 4.61 -27.15 11.00
N LYS A 288 5.15 -26.59 9.93
CA LYS A 288 6.59 -26.38 9.74
C LYS A 288 7.19 -25.56 10.89
N TYR A 289 6.52 -24.50 11.31
CA TYR A 289 6.96 -23.65 12.43
C TYR A 289 6.91 -24.39 13.77
N ALA A 290 5.85 -25.16 14.03
CA ALA A 290 5.73 -25.96 15.24
C ALA A 290 6.84 -27.03 15.34
N LEU A 291 7.17 -27.67 14.21
CA LEU A 291 8.25 -28.63 14.10
C LEU A 291 9.61 -27.97 14.33
N GLN A 292 9.89 -26.83 13.70
CA GLN A 292 11.13 -26.08 13.93
C GLN A 292 11.27 -25.65 15.40
N LYS A 293 10.18 -25.21 16.03
CA LYS A 293 10.18 -24.83 17.46
C LYS A 293 10.47 -26.02 18.36
N ARG A 294 9.94 -27.21 18.04
CA ARG A 294 10.26 -28.47 18.76
C ARG A 294 11.72 -28.86 18.57
N GLN A 295 12.24 -28.74 17.37
CA GLN A 295 13.62 -29.07 17.04
C GLN A 295 14.62 -28.16 17.78
N LEU A 296 14.39 -26.84 17.74
CA LEU A 296 15.16 -25.86 18.50
C LEU A 296 15.07 -26.07 20.01
N LYS A 297 13.93 -26.55 20.53
CA LYS A 297 13.81 -26.89 21.95
C LYS A 297 14.62 -28.14 22.31
N LYS A 298 14.66 -29.15 21.42
CA LYS A 298 15.46 -30.35 21.60
C LYS A 298 16.98 -30.06 21.55
N GLU A 299 17.41 -29.22 20.61
CA GLU A 299 18.81 -28.82 20.49
C GLU A 299 19.31 -28.05 21.72
N ARG A 300 18.45 -27.23 22.34
CA ARG A 300 18.77 -26.51 23.57
C ARG A 300 18.90 -27.45 24.80
N LEU A 301 18.04 -28.44 24.86
CA LEU A 301 18.10 -29.43 25.93
C LEU A 301 19.35 -30.31 25.81
N LYS A 302 19.92 -30.46 24.61
CA LYS A 302 21.19 -31.18 24.41
C LYS A 302 22.45 -30.33 24.65
N GLN A 303 22.32 -28.98 24.58
CA GLN A 303 23.45 -28.07 24.85
C GLN A 303 23.52 -27.55 26.28
N GLY A 304 22.58 -27.94 27.12
CA GLY A 304 22.49 -27.56 28.53
C GLY A 304 22.74 -28.70 29.51
N ASN A 305 23.32 -29.80 29.01
CA ASN A 305 23.86 -30.89 29.81
C ASN A 305 25.38 -31.00 29.63
#